data_456aafa77bb62ac35f42eab5aa69b8a9
#
_entry.id   456aafa77bb62ac35f42eab5aa69b8a9
#
_cell.length_a   1.000
_cell.length_b   1.000
_cell.length_c   1.000
_cell.angle_alpha   90.00
_cell.angle_beta   90.00
_cell.angle_gamma   90.00
#
_symmetry.space_group_name_H-M   'P 1'
#
loop_
_entity.id
_entity.type
_entity.pdbx_description
1 polymer ?
#
loop_
_entity_poly.entity_id
_entity_poly.type
_entity_poly.pdbx_seq_one_letter_code
_entity_poly.pdbx_strand_id
1 'polypeptide(L)'
;MLAGCNARYRAIMAADGRRHVIAIGGGMRVPEGQVPVHMVNAMRLSGRHEPRICVLNTAGGDDPRWALHMYERFAGYPARLSHLALFPMPNVPDPEDLLLSQDVIFVGGGSVANMLAVWRVHGLDQILRKAWQAGIVLAGSSAGGICWFEGGTTDSFGRDLRAFTEGLGLLAGSYCPHYDSEPGRRPLYHRLIADGTLPAGIACDDGAAAHFADDELAELIADRPGASAYRVEPGITETRLETRLLGA
;
A
#
# COMPACT_ATOMS: atom_id res chain seq x y z
N MET A 1 -23.38 27.90 7.11
CA MET A 1 -24.02 26.56 7.11
C MET A 1 -22.95 25.51 6.74
N LEU A 2 -21.99 25.22 7.62
CA LEU A 2 -20.89 24.23 7.41
C LEU A 2 -20.73 23.27 8.61
N ALA A 3 -21.73 23.17 9.46
CA ALA A 3 -21.66 22.34 10.69
C ALA A 3 -22.32 20.96 10.57
N GLY A 4 -22.88 20.59 9.42
CA GLY A 4 -23.69 19.38 9.26
C GLY A 4 -22.98 18.16 8.65
N CYS A 5 -21.76 18.30 8.11
CA CYS A 5 -21.09 17.22 7.38
C CYS A 5 -20.19 16.31 8.26
N ASN A 6 -19.82 16.78 9.46
CA ASN A 6 -18.82 16.07 10.29
C ASN A 6 -19.38 15.00 11.24
N ALA A 7 -20.68 14.78 11.30
CA ALA A 7 -21.25 13.79 12.22
C ALA A 7 -21.33 12.36 11.63
N ARG A 8 -21.17 12.17 10.33
CA ARG A 8 -21.23 10.85 9.67
C ARG A 8 -19.94 10.06 9.77
N TYR A 9 -18.79 10.72 9.82
CA TYR A 9 -17.50 10.07 9.93
C TYR A 9 -17.02 10.17 11.38
N ARG A 10 -17.54 9.32 12.27
CA ARG A 10 -16.88 9.06 13.54
C ARG A 10 -15.45 8.62 13.22
N ALA A 11 -14.46 9.33 13.74
CA ALA A 11 -13.06 8.99 13.60
C ALA A 11 -12.86 7.48 13.81
N ILE A 12 -12.55 6.77 12.73
CA ILE A 12 -12.21 5.36 12.73
C ILE A 12 -10.72 5.35 13.07
N MET A 13 -10.39 5.59 14.33
CA MET A 13 -9.02 5.45 14.77
C MET A 13 -8.69 3.96 14.85
N ALA A 14 -7.49 3.58 14.41
CA ALA A 14 -6.91 2.26 14.69
C ALA A 14 -6.96 1.96 16.20
N ALA A 15 -6.81 0.69 16.58
CA ALA A 15 -6.96 0.25 17.97
C ALA A 15 -6.09 1.02 18.97
N ASP A 16 -4.93 1.53 18.54
CA ASP A 16 -3.97 2.31 19.32
C ASP A 16 -4.06 3.83 19.11
N GLY A 17 -5.03 4.29 18.31
CA GLY A 17 -5.23 5.70 18.00
C GLY A 17 -4.24 6.30 17.00
N ARG A 18 -3.39 5.49 16.35
CA ARG A 18 -2.40 5.89 15.36
C ARG A 18 -2.89 5.68 13.93
N ARG A 19 -2.27 6.36 12.97
CA ARG A 19 -2.50 6.16 11.53
C ARG A 19 -1.53 5.09 11.01
N HIS A 20 -2.01 4.09 10.31
CA HIS A 20 -1.19 2.98 9.84
C HIS A 20 -1.07 2.93 8.33
N VAL A 21 0.15 2.67 7.85
CA VAL A 21 0.46 2.35 6.45
C VAL A 21 1.31 1.09 6.40
N ILE A 22 0.93 0.12 5.56
CA ILE A 22 1.73 -1.09 5.31
C ILE A 22 2.13 -1.10 3.83
N ALA A 23 3.42 -0.89 3.56
CA ALA A 23 4.00 -0.96 2.22
C ALA A 23 4.64 -2.35 2.02
N ILE A 24 4.07 -3.16 1.13
CA ILE A 24 4.46 -4.55 0.88
C ILE A 24 5.34 -4.62 -0.37
N GLY A 25 6.47 -5.32 -0.29
CA GLY A 25 7.44 -5.46 -1.37
C GLY A 25 6.92 -6.15 -2.62
N GLY A 26 5.93 -7.03 -2.47
CA GLY A 26 5.37 -7.83 -3.57
C GLY A 26 5.40 -9.31 -3.24
N GLY A 27 5.16 -10.15 -4.26
CA GLY A 27 5.39 -11.60 -4.19
C GLY A 27 4.77 -12.32 -2.99
N MET A 28 3.68 -11.81 -2.46
CA MET A 28 3.02 -12.38 -1.28
C MET A 28 2.70 -13.86 -1.52
N ARG A 29 3.19 -14.72 -0.65
CA ARG A 29 2.81 -16.14 -0.66
C ARG A 29 1.44 -16.31 -0.04
N VAL A 30 0.50 -16.74 -0.87
CA VAL A 30 -0.88 -16.94 -0.40
C VAL A 30 -1.32 -18.34 -0.79
N PRO A 31 -1.48 -19.26 0.17
CA PRO A 31 -2.11 -20.54 -0.09
C PRO A 31 -3.51 -20.35 -0.69
N GLU A 32 -3.94 -21.31 -1.49
CA GLU A 32 -5.26 -21.27 -2.11
C GLU A 32 -6.37 -21.09 -1.05
N GLY A 33 -7.33 -20.22 -1.32
CA GLY A 33 -8.44 -19.93 -0.41
C GLY A 33 -8.07 -19.17 0.86
N GLN A 34 -6.84 -18.69 0.99
CA GLN A 34 -6.44 -17.88 2.15
C GLN A 34 -6.27 -16.40 1.80
N VAL A 35 -6.47 -15.54 2.78
CA VAL A 35 -6.17 -14.10 2.71
C VAL A 35 -4.67 -13.89 2.96
N PRO A 36 -3.99 -13.01 2.20
CA PRO A 36 -2.60 -12.69 2.46
C PRO A 36 -2.39 -12.24 3.92
N VAL A 37 -1.39 -12.78 4.59
CA VAL A 37 -1.14 -12.51 6.01
C VAL A 37 -0.90 -11.03 6.30
N HIS A 38 -0.33 -10.28 5.35
CA HIS A 38 -0.20 -8.82 5.45
C HIS A 38 -1.56 -8.11 5.51
N MET A 39 -2.56 -8.60 4.76
CA MET A 39 -3.93 -8.07 4.84
C MET A 39 -4.59 -8.44 6.18
N VAL A 40 -4.35 -9.68 6.66
CA VAL A 40 -4.80 -10.09 8.00
C VAL A 40 -4.19 -9.17 9.08
N ASN A 41 -2.90 -8.81 8.94
CA ASN A 41 -2.27 -7.85 9.84
C ASN A 41 -2.90 -6.44 9.74
N ALA A 42 -3.21 -5.96 8.54
CA ALA A 42 -3.93 -4.69 8.35
C ALA A 42 -5.31 -4.69 9.02
N MET A 43 -6.05 -5.80 8.87
CA MET A 43 -7.35 -5.98 9.56
C MET A 43 -7.19 -5.91 11.08
N ARG A 44 -6.18 -6.58 11.64
CA ARG A 44 -5.89 -6.55 13.07
C ARG A 44 -5.59 -5.13 13.58
N LEU A 45 -4.81 -4.37 12.81
CA LEU A 45 -4.48 -2.97 13.15
C LEU A 45 -5.72 -2.07 13.19
N SER A 46 -6.75 -2.36 12.39
CA SER A 46 -8.01 -1.59 12.43
C SER A 46 -8.74 -1.70 13.79
N GLY A 47 -8.42 -2.69 14.61
CA GLY A 47 -9.08 -2.94 15.90
C GLY A 47 -10.54 -3.40 15.77
N ARG A 48 -11.01 -3.74 14.57
CA ARG A 48 -12.38 -4.20 14.32
C ARG A 48 -12.45 -5.72 14.29
N HIS A 49 -13.50 -6.27 14.88
CA HIS A 49 -13.77 -7.71 14.81
C HIS A 49 -14.20 -8.13 13.38
N GLU A 50 -14.97 -7.31 12.70
CA GLU A 50 -15.43 -7.51 11.32
C GLU A 50 -15.16 -6.22 10.51
N PRO A 51 -13.88 -5.99 10.09
CA PRO A 51 -13.51 -4.77 9.40
C PRO A 51 -14.15 -4.66 8.02
N ARG A 52 -14.50 -3.44 7.63
CA ARG A 52 -14.88 -3.08 6.27
C ARG A 52 -13.61 -2.81 5.48
N ILE A 53 -13.44 -3.50 4.37
CA ILE A 53 -12.23 -3.43 3.55
C ILE A 53 -12.62 -3.03 2.15
N CYS A 54 -11.99 -2.00 1.61
CA CYS A 54 -12.06 -1.69 0.19
C CYS A 54 -10.74 -2.07 -0.50
N VAL A 55 -10.84 -2.84 -1.59
CA VAL A 55 -9.68 -3.15 -2.43
C VAL A 55 -9.71 -2.33 -3.72
N LEU A 56 -8.56 -1.77 -4.11
CA LEU A 56 -8.37 -0.98 -5.33
C LEU A 56 -7.35 -1.70 -6.23
N ASN A 57 -7.71 -1.93 -7.50
CA ASN A 57 -6.81 -2.53 -8.48
C ASN A 57 -6.55 -1.61 -9.68
N THR A 58 -6.64 -0.31 -9.50
CA THR A 58 -6.41 0.68 -10.59
C THR A 58 -5.03 0.51 -11.23
N ALA A 59 -4.00 0.14 -10.43
CA ALA A 59 -2.67 -0.17 -10.96
C ALA A 59 -2.67 -1.35 -11.94
N GLY A 60 -3.56 -2.32 -11.77
CA GLY A 60 -3.79 -3.48 -12.63
C GLY A 60 -4.89 -3.25 -13.68
N GLY A 61 -5.35 -2.01 -13.87
CA GLY A 61 -6.39 -1.66 -14.85
C GLY A 61 -7.80 -2.09 -14.46
N ASP A 62 -8.05 -2.26 -13.15
CA ASP A 62 -9.34 -2.68 -12.56
C ASP A 62 -9.88 -4.00 -13.16
N ASP A 63 -8.98 -4.96 -13.45
CA ASP A 63 -9.37 -6.28 -13.96
C ASP A 63 -10.40 -6.94 -13.02
N PRO A 64 -11.64 -7.20 -13.48
CA PRO A 64 -12.69 -7.75 -12.63
C PRO A 64 -12.36 -9.16 -12.10
N ARG A 65 -11.48 -9.91 -12.77
CA ARG A 65 -11.03 -11.24 -12.30
C ARG A 65 -10.23 -11.10 -11.01
N TRP A 66 -9.45 -10.04 -10.87
CA TRP A 66 -8.72 -9.77 -9.63
C TRP A 66 -9.69 -9.46 -8.47
N ALA A 67 -10.70 -8.64 -8.71
CA ALA A 67 -11.72 -8.35 -7.71
C ALA A 67 -12.48 -9.63 -7.29
N LEU A 68 -12.91 -10.44 -8.26
CA LEU A 68 -13.57 -11.73 -8.00
C LEU A 68 -12.70 -12.64 -7.13
N HIS A 69 -11.42 -12.77 -7.47
CA HIS A 69 -10.46 -13.57 -6.70
C HIS A 69 -10.30 -13.06 -5.25
N MET A 70 -10.35 -11.74 -5.03
CA MET A 70 -10.35 -11.18 -3.68
C MET A 70 -11.63 -11.56 -2.91
N TYR A 71 -12.82 -11.50 -3.53
CA TYR A 71 -14.07 -11.94 -2.89
C TYR A 71 -14.03 -13.43 -2.53
N GLU A 72 -13.52 -14.29 -3.42
CA GLU A 72 -13.35 -15.73 -3.14
C GLU A 72 -12.45 -15.97 -1.92
N ARG A 73 -11.32 -15.26 -1.83
CA ARG A 73 -10.39 -15.38 -0.69
C ARG A 73 -11.00 -14.93 0.62
N PHE A 74 -11.85 -13.91 0.60
CA PHE A 74 -12.47 -13.35 1.79
C PHE A 74 -13.77 -14.04 2.20
N ALA A 75 -14.32 -14.95 1.39
CA ALA A 75 -15.64 -15.58 1.65
C ALA A 75 -15.75 -16.28 3.03
N GLY A 76 -14.64 -16.73 3.61
CA GLY A 76 -14.60 -17.37 4.94
C GLY A 76 -14.04 -16.49 6.06
N TYR A 77 -13.74 -15.23 5.78
CA TYR A 77 -13.14 -14.33 6.78
C TYR A 77 -14.20 -13.41 7.41
N PRO A 78 -14.06 -13.06 8.69
CA PRO A 78 -14.94 -12.11 9.37
C PRO A 78 -14.59 -10.68 8.93
N ALA A 79 -14.88 -10.34 7.67
CA ALA A 79 -14.62 -9.05 7.08
C ALA A 79 -15.67 -8.74 6.01
N ARG A 80 -15.96 -7.47 5.79
CA ARG A 80 -16.86 -6.98 4.74
C ARG A 80 -16.05 -6.39 3.61
N LEU A 81 -15.84 -7.20 2.56
CA LEU A 81 -15.08 -6.78 1.41
C LEU A 81 -15.93 -5.97 0.42
N SER A 82 -15.36 -4.88 -0.07
CA SER A 82 -15.84 -4.09 -1.21
C SER A 82 -14.67 -3.83 -2.16
N HIS A 83 -14.96 -3.34 -3.37
CA HIS A 83 -13.94 -2.87 -4.29
C HIS A 83 -14.34 -1.57 -4.94
N LEU A 84 -13.37 -0.73 -5.25
CA LEU A 84 -13.53 0.43 -6.09
C LEU A 84 -12.82 0.17 -7.43
N ALA A 85 -13.59 0.22 -8.52
CA ALA A 85 -13.09 0.26 -9.87
C ALA A 85 -13.38 1.63 -10.47
N LEU A 86 -12.47 2.15 -11.28
CA LEU A 86 -12.59 3.44 -11.98
C LEU A 86 -12.75 3.25 -13.50
N PHE A 87 -12.57 2.01 -13.99
CA PHE A 87 -12.72 1.65 -15.41
C PHE A 87 -13.92 0.73 -15.64
N PRO A 88 -14.72 0.98 -16.73
CA PRO A 88 -14.60 2.14 -17.63
C PRO A 88 -15.11 3.44 -17.02
N MET A 89 -15.76 3.38 -15.89
CA MET A 89 -16.23 4.47 -15.03
C MET A 89 -16.34 3.99 -13.58
N PRO A 90 -16.41 4.88 -12.58
CA PRO A 90 -16.57 4.47 -11.20
C PRO A 90 -17.77 3.53 -11.02
N ASN A 91 -17.54 2.39 -10.36
CA ASN A 91 -18.57 1.38 -10.08
C ASN A 91 -19.50 1.77 -8.90
N VAL A 92 -19.24 2.91 -8.29
CA VAL A 92 -20.04 3.49 -7.20
C VAL A 92 -20.35 4.95 -7.50
N PRO A 93 -21.51 5.49 -7.04
CA PRO A 93 -21.86 6.88 -7.31
C PRO A 93 -20.99 7.89 -6.55
N ASP A 94 -20.43 7.51 -5.39
CA ASP A 94 -19.60 8.36 -4.56
C ASP A 94 -18.37 7.57 -4.03
N PRO A 95 -17.22 7.68 -4.69
CA PRO A 95 -15.97 7.07 -4.23
C PRO A 95 -15.48 7.59 -2.86
N GLU A 96 -15.74 8.85 -2.52
CA GLU A 96 -15.34 9.43 -1.23
C GLU A 96 -16.15 8.79 -0.09
N ASP A 97 -17.47 8.69 -0.22
CA ASP A 97 -18.32 8.04 0.79
C ASP A 97 -17.95 6.56 0.98
N LEU A 98 -17.70 5.84 -0.14
CA LEU A 98 -17.21 4.47 -0.06
C LEU A 98 -15.91 4.37 0.74
N LEU A 99 -14.87 5.11 0.35
CA LEU A 99 -13.53 4.97 0.93
C LEU A 99 -13.47 5.45 2.38
N LEU A 100 -14.12 6.57 2.71
CA LEU A 100 -14.14 7.10 4.08
C LEU A 100 -15.02 6.28 5.04
N SER A 101 -15.85 5.38 4.51
CA SER A 101 -16.62 4.44 5.33
C SER A 101 -15.87 3.16 5.68
N GLN A 102 -14.65 2.94 5.18
CA GLN A 102 -13.88 1.73 5.41
C GLN A 102 -13.09 1.75 6.72
N ASP A 103 -12.62 0.59 7.14
CA ASP A 103 -11.66 0.42 8.24
C ASP A 103 -10.24 0.12 7.69
N VAL A 104 -10.18 -0.48 6.48
CA VAL A 104 -8.92 -0.78 5.76
C VAL A 104 -9.09 -0.48 4.27
N ILE A 105 -8.09 0.13 3.66
CA ILE A 105 -8.00 0.27 2.20
C ILE A 105 -6.74 -0.46 1.72
N PHE A 106 -6.90 -1.41 0.80
CA PHE A 106 -5.80 -2.16 0.22
C PHE A 106 -5.64 -1.85 -1.27
N VAL A 107 -4.41 -1.55 -1.70
CA VAL A 107 -4.05 -1.20 -3.07
C VAL A 107 -3.22 -2.30 -3.70
N GLY A 108 -3.68 -2.82 -4.84
CA GLY A 108 -2.98 -3.83 -5.63
C GLY A 108 -1.76 -3.27 -6.35
N GLY A 109 -0.96 -4.19 -6.92
CA GLY A 109 0.22 -3.88 -7.73
C GLY A 109 -0.12 -3.65 -9.20
N GLY A 110 0.88 -3.22 -9.98
CA GLY A 110 0.82 -2.91 -11.40
C GLY A 110 1.51 -1.59 -11.73
N SER A 111 0.93 -0.77 -12.60
CA SER A 111 1.50 0.53 -12.98
C SER A 111 1.16 1.62 -11.97
N VAL A 112 2.15 2.05 -11.16
CA VAL A 112 1.96 3.18 -10.24
C VAL A 112 1.72 4.50 -10.98
N ALA A 113 2.34 4.70 -12.12
CA ALA A 113 2.18 5.92 -12.92
C ALA A 113 0.74 6.05 -13.44
N ASN A 114 0.20 4.99 -14.05
CA ASN A 114 -1.17 4.98 -14.56
C ASN A 114 -2.18 5.11 -13.41
N MET A 115 -1.97 4.39 -12.32
CA MET A 115 -2.82 4.45 -11.13
C MET A 115 -2.93 5.87 -10.60
N LEU A 116 -1.81 6.55 -10.35
CA LEU A 116 -1.83 7.90 -9.77
C LEU A 116 -2.34 8.94 -10.75
N ALA A 117 -2.11 8.79 -12.06
CA ALA A 117 -2.70 9.65 -13.07
C ALA A 117 -4.24 9.58 -13.03
N VAL A 118 -4.79 8.35 -13.02
CA VAL A 118 -6.24 8.11 -12.89
C VAL A 118 -6.78 8.63 -11.57
N TRP A 119 -6.10 8.35 -10.47
CA TRP A 119 -6.52 8.80 -9.13
C TRP A 119 -6.61 10.32 -9.03
N ARG A 120 -5.66 11.05 -9.60
CA ARG A 120 -5.70 12.53 -9.63
C ARG A 120 -6.89 13.07 -10.42
N VAL A 121 -7.25 12.41 -11.54
CA VAL A 121 -8.43 12.79 -12.32
C VAL A 121 -9.72 12.61 -11.51
N HIS A 122 -9.79 11.57 -10.68
CA HIS A 122 -10.97 11.25 -9.85
C HIS A 122 -10.90 11.82 -8.44
N GLY A 123 -9.83 12.55 -8.06
CA GLY A 123 -9.65 13.13 -6.74
C GLY A 123 -9.33 12.11 -5.64
N LEU A 124 -8.98 10.86 -5.99
CA LEU A 124 -8.68 9.82 -5.01
C LEU A 124 -7.40 10.11 -4.22
N ASP A 125 -6.46 10.85 -4.78
CA ASP A 125 -5.26 11.32 -4.08
C ASP A 125 -5.62 12.12 -2.82
N GLN A 126 -6.62 12.99 -2.91
CA GLN A 126 -7.13 13.78 -1.77
C GLN A 126 -7.99 12.93 -0.82
N ILE A 127 -8.82 12.04 -1.38
CA ILE A 127 -9.68 11.15 -0.58
C ILE A 127 -8.82 10.19 0.26
N LEU A 128 -7.78 9.59 -0.30
CA LEU A 128 -6.88 8.69 0.43
C LEU A 128 -6.07 9.41 1.51
N ARG A 129 -5.69 10.68 1.28
CA ARG A 129 -5.10 11.52 2.33
C ARG A 129 -6.07 11.76 3.48
N LYS A 130 -7.34 12.06 3.19
CA LYS A 130 -8.39 12.19 4.20
C LYS A 130 -8.61 10.88 4.95
N ALA A 131 -8.64 9.74 4.23
CA ALA A 131 -8.79 8.41 4.82
C ALA A 131 -7.65 8.12 5.81
N TRP A 132 -6.40 8.38 5.42
CA TRP A 132 -5.24 8.24 6.29
C TRP A 132 -5.34 9.14 7.53
N GLN A 133 -5.70 10.42 7.35
CA GLN A 133 -5.88 11.36 8.45
C GLN A 133 -7.02 10.95 9.41
N ALA A 134 -8.03 10.27 8.90
CA ALA A 134 -9.13 9.72 9.69
C ALA A 134 -8.77 8.42 10.45
N GLY A 135 -7.54 7.89 10.24
CA GLY A 135 -7.08 6.66 10.90
C GLY A 135 -7.51 5.37 10.21
N ILE A 136 -8.00 5.44 8.98
CA ILE A 136 -8.24 4.24 8.15
C ILE A 136 -6.88 3.63 7.82
N VAL A 137 -6.72 2.32 8.05
CA VAL A 137 -5.48 1.61 7.76
C VAL A 137 -5.28 1.52 6.25
N LEU A 138 -4.15 2.02 5.77
CA LEU A 138 -3.76 1.91 4.38
C LEU A 138 -2.75 0.77 4.21
N ALA A 139 -2.93 -0.04 3.19
CA ALA A 139 -1.99 -1.09 2.84
C ALA A 139 -1.85 -1.17 1.32
N GLY A 140 -0.71 -1.64 0.83
CA GLY A 140 -0.59 -1.84 -0.60
C GLY A 140 0.68 -2.60 -0.98
N SER A 141 0.61 -3.28 -2.13
CA SER A 141 1.69 -4.14 -2.62
C SER A 141 2.28 -3.56 -3.90
N SER A 142 3.61 -3.60 -4.02
CA SER A 142 4.34 -3.12 -5.21
C SER A 142 3.97 -1.67 -5.55
N ALA A 143 3.30 -1.40 -6.67
CA ALA A 143 2.80 -0.08 -7.02
C ALA A 143 1.93 0.54 -5.90
N GLY A 144 1.11 -0.28 -5.24
CA GLY A 144 0.31 0.13 -4.08
C GLY A 144 1.16 0.41 -2.82
N GLY A 145 2.40 -0.09 -2.75
CA GLY A 145 3.37 0.28 -1.72
C GLY A 145 4.06 1.62 -2.07
N ILE A 146 4.50 1.77 -3.32
CA ILE A 146 5.21 2.98 -3.80
C ILE A 146 4.34 4.23 -3.62
N CYS A 147 3.04 4.12 -3.88
CA CYS A 147 2.15 5.29 -3.94
C CYS A 147 2.07 6.09 -2.64
N TRP A 148 2.38 5.50 -1.49
CA TRP A 148 2.31 6.17 -0.19
C TRP A 148 3.47 7.13 0.07
N PHE A 149 4.62 6.90 -0.58
CA PHE A 149 5.84 7.68 -0.42
C PHE A 149 5.91 8.85 -1.40
N GLU A 150 7.00 9.63 -1.35
CA GLU A 150 7.31 10.68 -2.33
C GLU A 150 7.63 10.09 -3.70
N GLY A 151 8.22 8.87 -3.72
CA GLY A 151 8.55 8.17 -4.95
C GLY A 151 9.13 6.78 -4.73
N GLY A 152 9.67 6.19 -5.79
CA GLY A 152 10.28 4.86 -5.77
C GLY A 152 10.77 4.40 -7.13
N THR A 153 11.10 3.11 -7.23
CA THR A 153 11.51 2.48 -8.49
C THR A 153 10.34 1.76 -9.14
N THR A 154 10.17 1.92 -10.45
CA THR A 154 9.01 1.37 -11.17
C THR A 154 9.36 0.92 -12.59
N ASP A 155 8.60 -0.04 -13.10
CA ASP A 155 8.53 -0.50 -14.50
C ASP A 155 7.30 0.04 -15.25
N SER A 156 6.58 1.00 -14.67
CA SER A 156 5.31 1.55 -15.21
C SER A 156 5.41 2.11 -16.64
N PHE A 157 6.61 2.42 -17.12
CA PHE A 157 6.82 3.07 -18.43
C PHE A 157 7.39 2.13 -19.49
N GLY A 158 7.51 0.83 -19.22
CA GLY A 158 8.05 -0.17 -20.11
C GLY A 158 8.97 -1.16 -19.39
N ARG A 159 9.78 -1.89 -20.14
CA ARG A 159 10.64 -2.95 -19.58
C ARG A 159 11.76 -2.44 -18.67
N ASP A 160 12.19 -1.20 -18.90
CA ASP A 160 13.29 -0.60 -18.15
C ASP A 160 12.78 0.04 -16.87
N LEU A 161 13.37 -0.34 -15.75
CA LEU A 161 13.10 0.27 -14.46
C LEU A 161 13.53 1.74 -14.44
N ARG A 162 12.71 2.61 -13.83
CA ARG A 162 12.96 4.05 -13.71
C ARG A 162 12.63 4.56 -12.32
N ALA A 163 13.05 5.80 -12.04
CA ALA A 163 12.53 6.57 -10.93
C ALA A 163 11.07 6.96 -11.18
N PHE A 164 10.30 6.98 -10.12
CA PHE A 164 8.99 7.59 -10.03
C PHE A 164 9.01 8.58 -8.85
N THR A 165 8.73 9.85 -9.09
CA THR A 165 8.91 10.94 -8.11
C THR A 165 7.61 11.67 -7.75
N GLU A 166 6.48 11.11 -8.18
CA GLU A 166 5.17 11.74 -8.05
C GLU A 166 4.21 10.91 -7.19
N GLY A 167 4.72 10.32 -6.08
CA GLY A 167 3.89 9.61 -5.12
C GLY A 167 2.94 10.53 -4.35
N LEU A 168 2.13 9.98 -3.46
CA LEU A 168 1.19 10.78 -2.64
C LEU A 168 1.90 11.54 -1.52
N GLY A 169 3.11 11.14 -1.14
CA GLY A 169 3.87 11.76 -0.07
C GLY A 169 3.10 11.77 1.27
N LEU A 170 2.42 10.67 1.59
CA LEU A 170 1.88 10.45 2.94
C LEU A 170 3.01 10.11 3.90
N LEU A 171 4.00 9.38 3.40
CA LEU A 171 5.23 9.03 4.09
C LEU A 171 6.41 9.73 3.39
N ALA A 172 7.31 10.29 4.18
CA ALA A 172 8.55 10.87 3.68
C ALA A 172 9.49 9.79 3.15
N GLY A 173 10.32 10.15 2.17
CA GLY A 173 11.30 9.26 1.58
C GLY A 173 10.79 8.49 0.38
N SER A 174 11.52 7.43 0.01
CA SER A 174 11.23 6.61 -1.17
C SER A 174 11.03 5.14 -0.84
N TYR A 175 10.43 4.40 -1.76
CA TYR A 175 10.15 2.97 -1.59
C TYR A 175 10.58 2.15 -2.79
N CYS A 176 11.25 1.01 -2.54
CA CYS A 176 11.64 0.06 -3.56
C CYS A 176 11.07 -1.33 -3.26
N PRO A 177 10.02 -1.78 -3.96
CA PRO A 177 9.52 -3.15 -3.88
C PRO A 177 10.37 -4.12 -4.69
N HIS A 178 10.11 -5.44 -4.59
CA HIS A 178 10.73 -6.52 -5.36
C HIS A 178 12.26 -6.51 -5.31
N TYR A 179 12.81 -6.18 -4.13
CA TYR A 179 14.24 -5.87 -3.99
C TYR A 179 15.15 -7.08 -4.18
N ASP A 180 14.67 -8.29 -3.88
CA ASP A 180 15.35 -9.56 -4.09
C ASP A 180 15.00 -10.24 -5.42
N SER A 181 13.80 -10.04 -5.93
CA SER A 181 13.26 -10.80 -7.06
C SER A 181 13.50 -10.15 -8.42
N GLU A 182 13.68 -8.83 -8.47
CA GLU A 182 14.00 -8.09 -9.70
C GLU A 182 15.44 -7.55 -9.68
N PRO A 183 16.39 -8.21 -10.34
CA PRO A 183 17.82 -7.90 -10.20
C PRO A 183 18.21 -6.45 -10.52
N GLY A 184 17.43 -5.77 -11.36
CA GLY A 184 17.66 -4.37 -11.72
C GLY A 184 17.28 -3.36 -10.64
N ARG A 185 16.45 -3.73 -9.66
CA ARG A 185 15.92 -2.79 -8.66
C ARG A 185 16.99 -2.29 -7.71
N ARG A 186 17.75 -3.20 -7.10
CA ARG A 186 18.78 -2.84 -6.11
C ARG A 186 19.83 -1.87 -6.68
N PRO A 187 20.51 -2.14 -7.81
CA PRO A 187 21.50 -1.21 -8.35
C PRO A 187 20.89 0.11 -8.82
N LEU A 188 19.66 0.10 -9.35
CA LEU A 188 18.97 1.32 -9.73
C LEU A 188 18.66 2.18 -8.52
N TYR A 189 18.09 1.59 -7.46
CA TYR A 189 17.67 2.30 -6.27
C TYR A 189 18.86 2.99 -5.58
N HIS A 190 19.99 2.29 -5.45
CA HIS A 190 21.23 2.88 -4.94
C HIS A 190 21.68 4.09 -5.76
N ARG A 191 21.68 3.95 -7.09
CA ARG A 191 22.09 5.05 -7.98
C ARG A 191 21.16 6.27 -7.83
N LEU A 192 19.85 6.05 -7.84
CA LEU A 192 18.87 7.14 -7.75
C LEU A 192 18.90 7.89 -6.41
N ILE A 193 19.25 7.20 -5.33
CA ILE A 193 19.47 7.84 -4.03
C ILE A 193 20.82 8.58 -4.00
N ALA A 194 21.87 7.97 -4.56
CA ALA A 194 23.19 8.57 -4.58
C ALA A 194 23.25 9.85 -5.43
N ASP A 195 22.51 9.93 -6.54
CA ASP A 195 22.45 11.11 -7.41
C ASP A 195 21.35 12.11 -6.98
N GLY A 196 20.60 11.83 -5.92
CA GLY A 196 19.56 12.71 -5.38
C GLY A 196 18.26 12.73 -6.16
N THR A 197 18.07 11.82 -7.14
CA THR A 197 16.79 11.70 -7.87
C THR A 197 15.68 11.21 -6.95
N LEU A 198 16.00 10.30 -6.03
CA LEU A 198 15.10 9.86 -4.97
C LEU A 198 15.68 10.19 -3.60
N PRO A 199 14.86 10.56 -2.60
CA PRO A 199 15.32 10.66 -1.23
C PRO A 199 15.69 9.28 -0.67
N ALA A 200 16.44 9.25 0.43
CA ALA A 200 16.67 8.04 1.22
C ALA A 200 15.37 7.30 1.49
N GLY A 201 15.42 5.97 1.62
CA GLY A 201 14.17 5.22 1.79
C GLY A 201 14.34 3.78 2.21
N ILE A 202 13.25 3.04 2.06
CA ILE A 202 13.13 1.64 2.44
C ILE A 202 12.95 0.78 1.18
N ALA A 203 13.67 -0.32 1.12
CA ALA A 203 13.45 -1.38 0.15
C ALA A 203 12.94 -2.63 0.84
N CYS A 204 12.03 -3.36 0.20
CA CYS A 204 11.49 -4.62 0.71
C CYS A 204 11.61 -5.73 -0.32
N ASP A 205 12.06 -6.89 0.13
CA ASP A 205 12.01 -8.13 -0.61
C ASP A 205 10.56 -8.56 -0.86
N ASP A 206 10.35 -9.47 -1.81
CA ASP A 206 9.07 -10.15 -1.96
C ASP A 206 8.67 -10.83 -0.64
N GLY A 207 7.44 -10.62 -0.21
CA GLY A 207 6.93 -11.13 1.06
C GLY A 207 7.34 -10.33 2.30
N ALA A 208 8.20 -9.32 2.17
CA ALA A 208 8.48 -8.37 3.25
C ALA A 208 7.61 -7.12 3.15
N ALA A 209 7.39 -6.43 4.25
CA ALA A 209 6.66 -5.17 4.29
C ALA A 209 7.18 -4.24 5.38
N ALA A 210 7.11 -2.94 5.10
CA ALA A 210 7.36 -1.88 6.07
C ALA A 210 6.02 -1.35 6.61
N HIS A 211 5.85 -1.44 7.91
CA HIS A 211 4.69 -0.92 8.63
C HIS A 211 5.06 0.39 9.31
N PHE A 212 4.38 1.44 8.95
CA PHE A 212 4.49 2.77 9.54
C PHE A 212 3.28 3.02 10.44
N ALA A 213 3.55 3.63 11.59
CA ALA A 213 2.53 4.15 12.49
C ALA A 213 2.76 5.66 12.64
N ASP A 214 1.78 6.46 12.24
CA ASP A 214 1.91 7.85 11.86
C ASP A 214 2.92 8.00 10.71
N ASP A 215 4.03 8.69 10.90
CA ASP A 215 5.12 8.88 9.93
C ASP A 215 6.41 8.14 10.32
N GLU A 216 6.36 7.31 11.39
CA GLU A 216 7.49 6.56 11.87
C GLU A 216 7.44 5.09 11.44
N LEU A 217 8.58 4.53 11.05
CA LEU A 217 8.74 3.10 10.83
C LEU A 217 8.56 2.35 12.17
N ALA A 218 7.40 1.69 12.34
CA ALA A 218 7.05 1.00 13.57
C ALA A 218 7.62 -0.43 13.63
N GLU A 219 7.51 -1.16 12.51
CA GLU A 219 8.05 -2.52 12.42
C GLU A 219 8.25 -2.94 10.95
N LEU A 220 9.06 -3.97 10.77
CA LEU A 220 9.23 -4.67 9.51
C LEU A 220 8.70 -6.09 9.67
N ILE A 221 7.88 -6.53 8.75
CA ILE A 221 7.17 -7.82 8.80
C ILE A 221 7.42 -8.63 7.55
N ALA A 222 7.33 -9.95 7.66
CA ALA A 222 7.50 -10.87 6.54
C ALA A 222 6.49 -12.01 6.56
N ASP A 223 6.08 -12.51 5.40
CA ASP A 223 5.21 -13.69 5.25
C ASP A 223 6.00 -14.99 5.06
N ARG A 224 7.31 -14.89 4.92
CA ARG A 224 8.23 -16.05 4.75
C ARG A 224 9.56 -15.82 5.42
N PRO A 225 10.23 -16.89 5.89
CA PRO A 225 11.59 -16.79 6.41
C PRO A 225 12.57 -16.24 5.35
N GLY A 226 13.46 -15.35 5.79
CA GLY A 226 14.52 -14.79 4.96
C GLY A 226 14.12 -13.56 4.13
N ALA A 227 12.83 -13.26 3.95
CA ALA A 227 12.41 -12.00 3.37
C ALA A 227 12.81 -10.84 4.30
N SER A 228 13.46 -9.82 3.73
CA SER A 228 14.11 -8.75 4.49
C SER A 228 13.69 -7.38 3.98
N ALA A 229 13.96 -6.38 4.79
CA ALA A 229 13.88 -4.99 4.35
C ALA A 229 15.26 -4.34 4.51
N TYR A 230 15.45 -3.22 3.82
CA TYR A 230 16.73 -2.52 3.78
C TYR A 230 16.50 -1.02 3.84
N ARG A 231 17.31 -0.33 4.61
CA ARG A 231 17.42 1.13 4.54
C ARG A 231 18.53 1.48 3.56
N VAL A 232 18.23 2.38 2.62
CA VAL A 232 19.19 2.88 1.64
C VAL A 232 19.30 4.39 1.79
N GLU A 233 20.53 4.86 1.99
CA GLU A 233 20.86 6.26 2.27
C GLU A 233 22.00 6.75 1.37
N PRO A 234 22.10 8.07 1.07
CA PRO A 234 23.19 8.61 0.28
C PRO A 234 24.56 8.27 0.88
N GLY A 235 25.49 7.79 0.07
CA GLY A 235 26.88 7.52 0.48
C GLY A 235 27.08 6.31 1.39
N ILE A 236 26.03 5.60 1.76
CA ILE A 236 26.06 4.42 2.62
C ILE A 236 25.64 3.20 1.79
N THR A 237 26.37 2.09 1.98
CA THR A 237 25.88 0.78 1.57
C THR A 237 24.58 0.50 2.33
N GLU A 238 23.60 -0.12 1.71
CA GLU A 238 22.35 -0.49 2.33
C GLU A 238 22.54 -1.14 3.72
N THR A 239 21.63 -0.83 4.63
CA THR A 239 21.57 -1.48 5.94
C THR A 239 20.40 -2.48 5.92
N ARG A 240 20.72 -3.77 6.04
CA ARG A 240 19.69 -4.80 6.21
C ARG A 240 19.00 -4.64 7.57
N LEU A 241 17.68 -4.69 7.56
CA LEU A 241 16.85 -4.57 8.74
C LEU A 241 16.14 -5.91 9.01
N GLU A 242 16.03 -6.27 10.28
CA GLU A 242 15.34 -7.50 10.68
C GLU A 242 13.83 -7.39 10.49
N THR A 243 13.21 -8.47 10.03
CA THR A 243 11.77 -8.58 9.86
C THR A 243 11.19 -9.57 10.86
N ARG A 244 10.03 -9.26 11.43
CA ARG A 244 9.25 -10.19 12.23
C ARG A 244 8.39 -11.06 11.32
N LEU A 245 8.51 -12.39 11.43
CA LEU A 245 7.68 -13.32 10.68
C LEU A 245 6.24 -13.27 11.16
N LEU A 246 5.29 -13.11 10.22
CA LEU A 246 3.85 -13.16 10.50
C LEU A 246 3.36 -14.61 10.44
N GLY A 247 2.44 -14.99 11.33
CA GLY A 247 1.83 -16.32 11.32
C GLY A 247 2.71 -17.44 11.88
N ALA A 248 3.82 -17.10 12.56
CA ALA A 248 4.62 -18.06 13.32
C ALA A 248 4.04 -18.27 14.72
#